data_7ab6c358bac836793caae43476afc292
#
_entry.id   7ab6c358bac836793caae43476afc292
#
_cell.length_a   1.000
_cell.length_b   1.000
_cell.length_c   1.000
_cell.angle_alpha   90.00
_cell.angle_beta   90.00
_cell.angle_gamma   90.00
#
_symmetry.space_group_name_H-M   'P 1'
#
loop_
_entity.id
_entity.type
_entity.pdbx_description
1 polymer ?
#
loop_
_entity_poly.entity_id
_entity_poly.type
_entity_poly.pdbx_seq_one_letter_code
_entity_poly.pdbx_strand_id
1 'polypeptide(L)'
;MTDLRTVALVPARDESDRIAATVHALRELPDIEEVVVVEDGSRDGTAAAAWAAGARVLSSPRRLGKGGALDRALDRVAGDVYVLADADLGSTAAHLGPLIREVICDRADLAIAVLPPQGGGFGLVKRTSHLLIRMLCGFDAEEPLSGQRVATASALDLCRPFAPGFGLETAMTIDAVRAGLRVVEVAADLRHRPTGRDLRGFAHRGSQGIGILRAVVPRIRPSRRTPSEEP
;
A
#
# COMPACT_ATOMS: atom_id res chain seq x y z
N MET A 1 21.85 -7.29 15.45
CA MET A 1 20.67 -6.99 14.64
C MET A 1 19.99 -5.82 15.31
N THR A 2 19.85 -4.70 14.64
CA THR A 2 19.09 -3.54 15.13
C THR A 2 17.65 -4.01 15.33
N ASP A 3 17.10 -3.72 16.49
CA ASP A 3 15.71 -4.04 16.84
C ASP A 3 14.80 -3.06 16.09
N LEU A 4 14.50 -3.37 14.80
CA LEU A 4 13.70 -2.53 13.92
C LEU A 4 12.22 -2.69 14.26
N ARG A 5 11.58 -1.63 14.66
CA ARG A 5 10.15 -1.62 14.91
C ARG A 5 9.36 -1.72 13.61
N THR A 6 8.70 -2.85 13.41
CA THR A 6 7.84 -3.11 12.24
C THR A 6 6.36 -2.94 12.62
N VAL A 7 5.66 -2.09 11.89
CA VAL A 7 4.23 -1.78 12.11
C VAL A 7 3.42 -2.06 10.86
N ALA A 8 2.33 -2.81 10.99
CA ALA A 8 1.37 -3.00 9.91
C ALA A 8 0.32 -1.88 9.92
N LEU A 9 0.16 -1.21 8.79
CA LEU A 9 -0.86 -0.20 8.55
C LEU A 9 -1.93 -0.79 7.61
N VAL A 10 -3.17 -0.86 8.08
CA VAL A 10 -4.30 -1.45 7.38
C VAL A 10 -5.38 -0.40 7.17
N PRO A 11 -5.39 0.33 6.05
CA PRO A 11 -6.49 1.20 5.71
C PRO A 11 -7.77 0.37 5.50
N ALA A 12 -8.83 0.70 6.22
CA ALA A 12 -10.06 -0.08 6.19
C ALA A 12 -11.29 0.83 6.05
N ARG A 13 -12.25 0.37 5.24
CA ARG A 13 -13.56 0.99 5.11
C ARG A 13 -14.62 -0.02 4.70
N ASP A 14 -15.63 -0.16 5.55
CA ASP A 14 -16.76 -1.09 5.34
C ASP A 14 -16.29 -2.55 5.07
N GLU A 15 -15.39 -3.05 5.97
CA GLU A 15 -14.73 -4.38 5.89
C GLU A 15 -14.93 -5.20 7.18
N SER A 16 -16.06 -5.00 7.89
CA SER A 16 -16.34 -5.65 9.17
C SER A 16 -16.34 -7.18 9.11
N ASP A 17 -16.61 -7.77 7.95
CA ASP A 17 -16.64 -9.22 7.71
C ASP A 17 -15.24 -9.85 7.55
N ARG A 18 -14.19 -9.07 7.26
CA ARG A 18 -12.86 -9.59 6.94
C ARG A 18 -11.72 -9.04 7.78
N ILE A 19 -11.89 -7.81 8.28
CA ILE A 19 -10.81 -7.11 8.98
C ILE A 19 -10.24 -7.93 10.15
N ALA A 20 -11.07 -8.64 10.90
CA ALA A 20 -10.62 -9.45 12.03
C ALA A 20 -9.64 -10.55 11.59
N ALA A 21 -9.96 -11.29 10.51
CA ALA A 21 -9.08 -12.33 9.99
C ALA A 21 -7.75 -11.77 9.46
N THR A 22 -7.78 -10.59 8.81
CA THR A 22 -6.58 -9.89 8.35
C THR A 22 -5.70 -9.47 9.54
N VAL A 23 -6.30 -8.88 10.57
CA VAL A 23 -5.58 -8.46 11.78
C VAL A 23 -4.94 -9.65 12.50
N HIS A 24 -5.68 -10.75 12.69
CA HIS A 24 -5.14 -11.96 13.29
C HIS A 24 -3.94 -12.50 12.53
N ALA A 25 -4.06 -12.64 11.21
CA ALA A 25 -2.98 -13.16 10.36
C ALA A 25 -1.72 -12.27 10.39
N LEU A 26 -1.88 -10.94 10.44
CA LEU A 26 -0.75 -10.00 10.57
C LEU A 26 -0.09 -10.10 11.94
N ARG A 27 -0.87 -10.26 13.02
CA ARG A 27 -0.34 -10.39 14.38
C ARG A 27 0.39 -11.70 14.66
N GLU A 28 0.15 -12.73 13.86
CA GLU A 28 0.88 -14.00 13.92
C GLU A 28 2.25 -13.93 13.25
N LEU A 29 2.54 -12.90 12.47
CA LEU A 29 3.86 -12.70 11.86
C LEU A 29 4.85 -12.22 12.93
N PRO A 30 5.96 -12.96 13.17
CA PRO A 30 6.87 -12.70 14.29
C PRO A 30 7.59 -11.35 14.17
N ASP A 31 7.70 -10.83 12.95
CA ASP A 31 8.40 -9.58 12.67
C ASP A 31 7.47 -8.35 12.86
N ILE A 32 6.17 -8.50 13.09
CA ILE A 32 5.22 -7.39 13.29
C ILE A 32 4.96 -7.16 14.78
N GLU A 33 5.33 -5.98 15.27
CA GLU A 33 5.11 -5.61 16.67
C GLU A 33 3.72 -5.01 16.92
N GLU A 34 3.20 -4.26 15.97
CA GLU A 34 1.92 -3.57 16.10
C GLU A 34 1.12 -3.63 14.80
N VAL A 35 -0.18 -3.90 14.91
CA VAL A 35 -1.14 -3.78 13.80
C VAL A 35 -2.03 -2.57 14.07
N VAL A 36 -2.01 -1.60 13.16
CA VAL A 36 -2.79 -0.38 13.22
C VAL A 36 -3.80 -0.36 12.08
N VAL A 37 -5.07 -0.43 12.41
CA VAL A 37 -6.16 -0.27 11.44
C VAL A 37 -6.51 1.21 11.35
N VAL A 38 -6.40 1.76 10.13
CA VAL A 38 -6.74 3.15 9.84
C VAL A 38 -8.15 3.18 9.26
N GLU A 39 -9.12 3.39 10.14
CA GLU A 39 -10.54 3.38 9.80
C GLU A 39 -10.92 4.71 9.12
N ASP A 40 -11.42 4.65 7.89
CA ASP A 40 -11.67 5.81 7.00
C ASP A 40 -13.18 6.09 6.81
N GLY A 41 -13.91 6.22 7.91
CA GLY A 41 -15.32 6.61 7.91
C GLY A 41 -16.26 5.46 7.49
N SER A 42 -16.06 4.27 8.06
CA SER A 42 -16.96 3.12 7.89
C SER A 42 -18.33 3.37 8.51
N ARG A 43 -19.34 2.72 7.97
CA ARG A 43 -20.72 2.75 8.47
C ARG A 43 -21.18 1.43 9.09
N ASP A 44 -20.28 0.45 9.09
CA ASP A 44 -20.47 -0.89 9.65
C ASP A 44 -19.65 -1.08 10.93
N GLY A 45 -19.50 -2.30 11.39
CA GLY A 45 -18.74 -2.67 12.57
C GLY A 45 -17.22 -2.76 12.38
N THR A 46 -16.63 -2.23 11.30
CA THR A 46 -15.20 -2.39 10.97
C THR A 46 -14.27 -2.01 12.13
N ALA A 47 -14.46 -0.84 12.73
CA ALA A 47 -13.62 -0.37 13.85
C ALA A 47 -13.71 -1.30 15.07
N ALA A 48 -14.92 -1.74 15.43
CA ALA A 48 -15.15 -2.63 16.57
C ALA A 48 -14.54 -4.01 16.32
N ALA A 49 -14.69 -4.56 15.10
CA ALA A 49 -14.12 -5.84 14.71
C ALA A 49 -12.58 -5.81 14.71
N ALA A 50 -11.99 -4.73 14.21
CA ALA A 50 -10.54 -4.53 14.23
C ALA A 50 -9.98 -4.44 15.66
N TRP A 51 -10.64 -3.67 16.53
CA TRP A 51 -10.25 -3.55 17.93
C TRP A 51 -10.38 -4.89 18.67
N ALA A 52 -11.49 -5.59 18.50
CA ALA A 52 -11.71 -6.92 19.10
C ALA A 52 -10.68 -7.95 18.63
N ALA A 53 -10.16 -7.83 17.40
CA ALA A 53 -9.08 -8.66 16.88
C ALA A 53 -7.68 -8.27 17.43
N GLY A 54 -7.59 -7.19 18.22
CA GLY A 54 -6.38 -6.74 18.90
C GLY A 54 -5.56 -5.74 18.09
N ALA A 55 -6.13 -5.06 17.09
CA ALA A 55 -5.49 -3.94 16.43
C ALA A 55 -5.66 -2.63 17.23
N ARG A 56 -4.66 -1.76 17.12
CA ARG A 56 -4.88 -0.35 17.46
C ARG A 56 -5.70 0.29 16.35
N VAL A 57 -6.78 1.00 16.69
CA VAL A 57 -7.65 1.64 15.68
C VAL A 57 -7.43 3.14 15.68
N LEU A 58 -7.13 3.69 14.51
CA LEU A 58 -7.08 5.13 14.25
C LEU A 58 -8.27 5.51 13.37
N SER A 59 -9.34 6.01 13.99
CA SER A 59 -10.53 6.45 13.25
C SER A 59 -10.37 7.85 12.68
N SER A 60 -10.90 8.04 11.47
CA SER A 60 -11.00 9.34 10.84
C SER A 60 -12.47 9.80 10.82
N PRO A 61 -12.80 11.02 11.31
CA PRO A 61 -14.16 11.54 11.28
C PRO A 61 -14.62 11.90 9.86
N ARG A 62 -13.68 11.98 8.92
CA ARG A 62 -13.94 12.29 7.50
C ARG A 62 -13.22 11.29 6.63
N ARG A 63 -13.83 10.94 5.51
CA ARG A 63 -13.22 10.10 4.49
C ARG A 63 -12.01 10.79 3.87
N LEU A 64 -10.84 10.19 4.03
CA LEU A 64 -9.56 10.66 3.49
C LEU A 64 -9.16 9.92 2.21
N GLY A 65 -9.70 8.70 2.01
CA GLY A 65 -9.21 7.74 1.02
C GLY A 65 -7.90 7.07 1.47
N LYS A 66 -7.50 5.98 0.79
CA LYS A 66 -6.37 5.14 1.19
C LYS A 66 -5.07 5.95 1.42
N GLY A 67 -4.69 6.82 0.47
CA GLY A 67 -3.49 7.64 0.60
C GLY A 67 -3.53 8.58 1.80
N GLY A 68 -4.62 9.34 1.98
CA GLY A 68 -4.75 10.24 3.12
C GLY A 68 -4.87 9.51 4.46
N ALA A 69 -5.45 8.31 4.49
CA ALA A 69 -5.48 7.47 5.68
C ALA A 69 -4.07 7.01 6.07
N LEU A 70 -3.24 6.60 5.10
CA LEU A 70 -1.85 6.23 5.33
C LEU A 70 -1.00 7.43 5.76
N ASP A 71 -1.13 8.60 5.12
CA ASP A 71 -0.43 9.82 5.54
C ASP A 71 -0.74 10.15 7.01
N ARG A 72 -2.03 10.09 7.38
CA ARG A 72 -2.46 10.33 8.76
C ARG A 72 -1.90 9.30 9.74
N ALA A 73 -1.77 8.04 9.35
CA ALA A 73 -1.20 7.01 10.19
C ALA A 73 0.28 7.27 10.45
N LEU A 74 1.06 7.58 9.42
CA LEU A 74 2.48 7.88 9.53
C LEU A 74 2.79 9.09 10.40
N ASP A 75 1.86 10.05 10.49
CA ASP A 75 2.00 11.20 11.42
C ASP A 75 1.78 10.83 12.90
N ARG A 76 1.25 9.63 13.21
CA ARG A 76 0.80 9.23 14.56
C ARG A 76 1.39 7.92 15.06
N VAL A 77 2.01 7.18 14.19
CA VAL A 77 2.53 5.83 14.46
C VAL A 77 4.01 5.82 14.10
N ALA A 78 4.85 5.70 15.11
CA ALA A 78 6.29 5.55 14.90
C ALA A 78 6.61 4.10 14.53
N GLY A 79 7.51 3.90 13.57
CA GLY A 79 8.03 2.61 13.14
C GLY A 79 9.24 2.83 12.23
N ASP A 80 10.10 1.82 12.13
CA ASP A 80 11.25 1.83 11.22
C ASP A 80 10.89 1.19 9.87
N VAL A 81 10.00 0.18 9.93
CA VAL A 81 9.47 -0.54 8.77
C VAL A 81 7.95 -0.57 8.84
N TYR A 82 7.31 -0.33 7.74
CA TYR A 82 5.86 -0.36 7.62
C TYR A 82 5.38 -1.41 6.62
N VAL A 83 4.42 -2.22 7.05
CA VAL A 83 3.70 -3.17 6.20
C VAL A 83 2.38 -2.53 5.81
N LEU A 84 2.21 -2.20 4.55
CA LEU A 84 0.95 -1.71 4.00
C LEU A 84 0.14 -2.91 3.50
N ALA A 85 -1.02 -3.14 4.11
CA ALA A 85 -1.87 -4.29 3.79
C ALA A 85 -3.32 -3.86 3.61
N ASP A 86 -4.02 -4.42 2.62
CA ASP A 86 -5.45 -4.18 2.45
C ASP A 86 -6.27 -4.94 3.50
N ALA A 87 -7.41 -4.39 3.88
CA ALA A 87 -8.24 -4.90 4.97
C ALA A 87 -8.93 -6.24 4.63
N ASP A 88 -9.04 -6.60 3.35
CA ASP A 88 -9.78 -7.76 2.84
C ASP A 88 -8.92 -9.00 2.54
N LEU A 89 -7.65 -9.01 2.92
CA LEU A 89 -6.73 -10.14 2.71
C LEU A 89 -7.12 -11.40 3.50
N GLY A 90 -7.80 -11.25 4.64
CA GLY A 90 -8.12 -12.36 5.53
C GLY A 90 -6.85 -13.09 5.99
N SER A 91 -6.95 -14.43 6.12
CA SER A 91 -5.83 -15.27 6.55
C SER A 91 -4.61 -15.25 5.61
N THR A 92 -4.79 -14.85 4.34
CA THR A 92 -3.67 -14.79 3.40
C THR A 92 -2.66 -13.69 3.73
N ALA A 93 -3.01 -12.71 4.57
CA ALA A 93 -2.08 -11.70 5.07
C ALA A 93 -0.83 -12.29 5.75
N ALA A 94 -0.91 -13.54 6.26
CA ALA A 94 0.25 -14.28 6.76
C ALA A 94 1.36 -14.49 5.71
N HIS A 95 1.05 -14.41 4.42
CA HIS A 95 2.03 -14.56 3.34
C HIS A 95 2.84 -13.27 3.05
N LEU A 96 2.70 -12.23 3.85
CA LEU A 96 3.54 -11.02 3.75
C LEU A 96 4.95 -11.19 4.35
N GLY A 97 5.21 -12.25 5.11
CA GLY A 97 6.51 -12.51 5.73
C GLY A 97 7.72 -12.41 4.78
N PRO A 98 7.70 -12.95 3.56
CA PRO A 98 8.80 -12.80 2.61
C PRO A 98 9.12 -11.34 2.27
N LEU A 99 8.12 -10.48 2.09
CA LEU A 99 8.32 -9.05 1.82
C LEU A 99 8.96 -8.34 3.02
N ILE A 100 8.50 -8.65 4.22
CA ILE A 100 9.05 -8.08 5.46
C ILE A 100 10.53 -8.40 5.54
N ARG A 101 10.92 -9.65 5.29
CA ARG A 101 12.33 -10.08 5.32
C ARG A 101 13.21 -9.36 4.30
N GLU A 102 12.71 -8.98 3.12
CA GLU A 102 13.51 -8.19 2.17
C GLU A 102 13.91 -6.83 2.75
N VAL A 103 13.01 -6.21 3.51
CA VAL A 103 13.24 -4.86 4.05
C VAL A 103 14.02 -4.92 5.37
N ILE A 104 13.65 -5.79 6.32
CA ILE A 104 14.35 -5.87 7.62
C ILE A 104 15.78 -6.39 7.49
N CYS A 105 16.07 -7.19 6.45
CA CYS A 105 17.43 -7.66 6.14
C CYS A 105 18.22 -6.68 5.25
N ASP A 106 17.74 -5.45 5.07
CA ASP A 106 18.39 -4.38 4.30
C ASP A 106 18.69 -4.76 2.83
N ARG A 107 17.84 -5.62 2.21
CA ARG A 107 17.94 -5.97 0.80
C ARG A 107 17.11 -5.06 -0.09
N ALA A 108 16.07 -4.44 0.45
CA ALA A 108 15.19 -3.50 -0.24
C ALA A 108 14.76 -2.36 0.67
N ASP A 109 14.47 -1.20 0.08
CA ASP A 109 13.85 -0.08 0.75
C ASP A 109 12.33 -0.09 0.57
N LEU A 110 11.86 -0.73 -0.53
CA LEU A 110 10.45 -0.99 -0.83
C LEU A 110 10.30 -2.37 -1.48
N ALA A 111 9.55 -3.25 -0.84
CA ALA A 111 9.13 -4.54 -1.38
C ALA A 111 7.65 -4.50 -1.77
N ILE A 112 7.32 -4.99 -2.97
CA ILE A 112 5.98 -5.00 -3.55
C ILE A 112 5.55 -6.46 -3.76
N ALA A 113 4.34 -6.82 -3.32
CA ALA A 113 3.83 -8.17 -3.52
C ALA A 113 3.40 -8.40 -4.97
N VAL A 114 3.90 -9.46 -5.59
CA VAL A 114 3.38 -10.02 -6.83
C VAL A 114 2.35 -11.08 -6.48
N LEU A 115 1.11 -10.84 -6.88
CA LEU A 115 -0.01 -11.72 -6.58
C LEU A 115 -0.16 -12.81 -7.65
N PRO A 116 -0.67 -14.00 -7.28
CA PRO A 116 -1.00 -15.03 -8.25
C PRO A 116 -1.97 -14.48 -9.31
N PRO A 117 -1.91 -14.98 -10.57
CA PRO A 117 -2.84 -14.55 -11.61
C PRO A 117 -4.30 -14.75 -11.17
N GLN A 118 -4.99 -13.66 -10.90
CA GLN A 118 -6.40 -13.69 -10.59
C GLN A 118 -7.19 -13.31 -11.84
N GLY A 119 -8.10 -14.18 -12.29
CA GLY A 119 -8.97 -13.92 -13.43
C GLY A 119 -9.89 -12.72 -13.16
N GLY A 120 -9.61 -11.57 -13.78
CA GLY A 120 -10.41 -10.36 -13.59
C GLY A 120 -9.99 -9.21 -14.54
N GLY A 121 -10.89 -8.25 -14.76
CA GLY A 121 -10.84 -7.22 -15.79
C GLY A 121 -9.85 -6.06 -15.61
N PHE A 122 -8.76 -6.21 -14.88
CA PHE A 122 -7.76 -5.15 -14.64
C PHE A 122 -6.74 -4.97 -15.79
N GLY A 123 -6.81 -5.75 -16.86
CA GLY A 123 -5.78 -5.79 -17.89
C GLY A 123 -5.39 -4.43 -18.49
N LEU A 124 -6.35 -3.56 -18.78
CA LEU A 124 -6.05 -2.23 -19.35
C LEU A 124 -5.43 -1.29 -18.31
N VAL A 125 -5.98 -1.25 -17.09
CA VAL A 125 -5.48 -0.39 -16.00
C VAL A 125 -4.07 -0.83 -15.58
N LYS A 126 -3.85 -2.14 -15.42
CA LYS A 126 -2.53 -2.71 -15.11
C LYS A 126 -1.50 -2.38 -16.20
N ARG A 127 -1.87 -2.55 -17.49
CA ARG A 127 -1.01 -2.20 -18.63
C ARG A 127 -0.66 -0.71 -18.68
N THR A 128 -1.64 0.15 -18.43
CA THR A 128 -1.40 1.61 -18.40
C THR A 128 -0.45 1.98 -17.27
N SER A 129 -0.66 1.46 -16.06
CA SER A 129 0.23 1.71 -14.91
C SER A 129 1.63 1.19 -15.16
N HIS A 130 1.77 -0.04 -15.68
CA HIS A 130 3.06 -0.61 -16.08
C HIS A 130 3.79 0.29 -17.09
N LEU A 131 3.09 0.70 -18.17
CA LEU A 131 3.67 1.59 -19.20
C LEU A 131 4.13 2.92 -18.60
N LEU A 132 3.30 3.54 -17.75
CA LEU A 132 3.65 4.81 -17.11
C LEU A 132 4.86 4.69 -16.19
N ILE A 133 4.94 3.64 -15.37
CA ILE A 133 6.11 3.38 -14.51
C ILE A 133 7.35 3.22 -15.37
N ARG A 134 7.28 2.35 -16.39
CA ARG A 134 8.40 2.09 -17.29
C ARG A 134 8.88 3.36 -18.02
N MET A 135 7.94 4.18 -18.52
CA MET A 135 8.28 5.43 -19.23
C MET A 135 8.86 6.49 -18.30
N LEU A 136 8.39 6.57 -17.05
CA LEU A 136 8.74 7.66 -16.16
C LEU A 136 9.96 7.38 -15.29
N CYS A 137 10.24 6.12 -14.96
CA CYS A 137 11.37 5.76 -14.09
C CYS A 137 12.16 4.54 -14.55
N GLY A 138 11.80 3.89 -15.67
CA GLY A 138 12.53 2.75 -16.22
C GLY A 138 12.29 1.41 -15.51
N PHE A 139 11.48 1.38 -14.46
CA PHE A 139 11.20 0.15 -13.72
C PHE A 139 10.16 -0.70 -14.45
N ASP A 140 10.44 -2.00 -14.63
CA ASP A 140 9.57 -2.95 -15.34
C ASP A 140 8.68 -3.68 -14.32
N ALA A 141 7.66 -2.97 -13.82
CA ALA A 141 6.80 -3.46 -12.74
C ALA A 141 5.93 -4.64 -13.18
N GLU A 142 6.03 -5.78 -12.53
CA GLU A 142 5.17 -6.95 -12.75
C GLU A 142 3.77 -6.71 -12.14
N GLU A 143 3.70 -6.13 -10.92
CA GLU A 143 2.46 -5.84 -10.22
C GLU A 143 2.32 -4.35 -9.83
N PRO A 144 2.11 -3.47 -10.82
CA PRO A 144 2.09 -2.01 -10.63
C PRO A 144 0.97 -1.49 -9.74
N LEU A 145 -0.07 -2.30 -9.51
CA LEU A 145 -1.26 -1.94 -8.74
C LEU A 145 -1.34 -2.64 -7.39
N SER A 146 -0.32 -3.42 -7.02
CA SER A 146 -0.33 -4.11 -5.71
C SER A 146 -0.34 -3.10 -4.56
N GLY A 147 -1.36 -3.20 -3.72
CA GLY A 147 -1.49 -2.43 -2.49
C GLY A 147 -0.71 -3.02 -1.33
N GLN A 148 -0.18 -4.24 -1.48
CA GLN A 148 0.56 -4.97 -0.47
C GLN A 148 2.04 -4.64 -0.61
N ARG A 149 2.56 -3.85 0.31
CA ARG A 149 3.93 -3.33 0.26
C ARG A 149 4.57 -3.35 1.63
N VAL A 150 5.87 -3.51 1.66
CA VAL A 150 6.67 -3.29 2.87
C VAL A 150 7.74 -2.26 2.53
N ALA A 151 7.89 -1.26 3.36
CA ALA A 151 8.83 -0.18 3.11
C ALA A 151 9.47 0.32 4.40
N THR A 152 10.68 0.86 4.29
CA THR A 152 11.31 1.62 5.37
C THR A 152 10.55 2.93 5.62
N ALA A 153 10.62 3.47 6.83
CA ALA A 153 10.04 4.78 7.15
C ALA A 153 10.55 5.88 6.19
N SER A 154 11.86 5.91 5.95
CA SER A 154 12.48 6.87 5.03
C SER A 154 11.99 6.74 3.59
N ALA A 155 11.73 5.52 3.11
CA ALA A 155 11.17 5.29 1.79
C ALA A 155 9.74 5.85 1.68
N LEU A 156 8.91 5.65 2.70
CA LEU A 156 7.55 6.20 2.71
C LEU A 156 7.56 7.73 2.78
N ASP A 157 8.43 8.33 3.58
CA ASP A 157 8.56 9.78 3.68
C ASP A 157 8.94 10.44 2.35
N LEU A 158 9.79 9.79 1.55
CA LEU A 158 10.13 10.26 0.20
C LEU A 158 8.95 10.18 -0.79
N CYS A 159 7.99 9.29 -0.55
CA CYS A 159 6.81 9.11 -1.39
C CYS A 159 5.62 9.99 -0.97
N ARG A 160 5.71 10.70 0.17
CA ARG A 160 4.64 11.55 0.70
C ARG A 160 4.64 12.96 0.06
N PRO A 161 3.48 13.65 0.00
CA PRO A 161 2.15 13.14 0.36
C PRO A 161 1.66 12.10 -0.67
N PHE A 162 0.96 11.09 -0.16
CA PHE A 162 0.50 10.01 -1.03
C PHE A 162 -0.56 10.47 -2.03
N ALA A 163 -0.47 9.94 -3.23
CA ALA A 163 -1.46 10.23 -4.27
C ALA A 163 -2.85 9.68 -3.90
N PRO A 164 -3.92 10.41 -4.23
CA PRO A 164 -5.27 9.96 -3.92
C PRO A 164 -5.72 8.82 -4.84
N GLY A 165 -6.58 7.95 -4.32
CA GLY A 165 -7.27 6.91 -5.07
C GLY A 165 -6.34 5.86 -5.67
N PHE A 166 -6.68 5.36 -6.84
CA PHE A 166 -5.98 4.25 -7.52
C PHE A 166 -4.60 4.62 -8.10
N GLY A 167 -4.18 5.86 -8.01
CA GLY A 167 -2.86 6.28 -8.43
C GLY A 167 -1.78 6.12 -7.36
N LEU A 168 -2.17 5.77 -6.13
CA LEU A 168 -1.27 5.66 -4.99
C LEU A 168 -0.10 4.71 -5.28
N GLU A 169 -0.41 3.49 -5.67
CA GLU A 169 0.57 2.43 -5.87
C GLU A 169 1.52 2.75 -7.03
N THR A 170 0.97 3.23 -8.14
CA THR A 170 1.75 3.66 -9.32
C THR A 170 2.67 4.83 -8.98
N ALA A 171 2.14 5.83 -8.28
CA ALA A 171 2.90 7.01 -7.87
C ALA A 171 4.03 6.66 -6.90
N MET A 172 3.75 5.85 -5.88
CA MET A 172 4.73 5.40 -4.90
C MET A 172 5.89 4.66 -5.58
N THR A 173 5.60 3.77 -6.54
CA THR A 173 6.66 3.08 -7.30
C THR A 173 7.53 4.06 -8.08
N ILE A 174 6.92 5.02 -8.79
CA ILE A 174 7.66 6.04 -9.55
C ILE A 174 8.53 6.89 -8.62
N ASP A 175 7.98 7.36 -7.51
CA ASP A 175 8.68 8.22 -6.55
C ASP A 175 9.85 7.47 -5.90
N ALA A 176 9.63 6.22 -5.47
CA ALA A 176 10.67 5.39 -4.87
C ALA A 176 11.85 5.15 -5.84
N VAL A 177 11.57 4.71 -7.07
CA VAL A 177 12.62 4.46 -8.07
C VAL A 177 13.37 5.74 -8.42
N ARG A 178 12.68 6.87 -8.60
CA ARG A 178 13.31 8.17 -8.88
C ARG A 178 14.14 8.72 -7.73
N ALA A 179 13.79 8.34 -6.51
CA ALA A 179 14.59 8.66 -5.33
C ALA A 179 15.85 7.78 -5.21
N GLY A 180 16.04 6.81 -6.10
CA GLY A 180 17.17 5.88 -6.07
C GLY A 180 17.01 4.75 -5.04
N LEU A 181 15.80 4.51 -4.56
CA LEU A 181 15.52 3.45 -3.60
C LEU A 181 15.58 2.06 -4.26
N ARG A 182 15.98 1.06 -3.48
CA ARG A 182 15.99 -0.35 -3.89
C ARG A 182 14.57 -0.89 -3.86
N VAL A 183 13.92 -0.98 -5.02
CA VAL A 183 12.56 -1.50 -5.17
C VAL A 183 12.63 -2.93 -5.68
N VAL A 184 12.00 -3.87 -4.99
CA VAL A 184 11.92 -5.28 -5.37
C VAL A 184 10.48 -5.75 -5.43
N GLU A 185 10.21 -6.72 -6.30
CA GLU A 185 8.93 -7.42 -6.37
C GLU A 185 9.10 -8.84 -5.83
N VAL A 186 8.19 -9.29 -4.97
CA VAL A 186 8.26 -10.57 -4.25
C VAL A 186 6.96 -11.33 -4.43
N ALA A 187 7.02 -12.56 -4.91
CA ALA A 187 5.85 -13.40 -5.05
C ALA A 187 5.21 -13.71 -3.69
N ALA A 188 3.90 -13.52 -3.56
CA ALA A 188 3.15 -13.80 -2.35
C ALA A 188 1.75 -14.33 -2.69
N ASP A 189 1.33 -15.46 -2.07
CA ASP A 189 0.00 -16.05 -2.30
C ASP A 189 -1.08 -15.30 -1.52
N LEU A 190 -1.31 -14.06 -1.95
CA LEU A 190 -2.30 -13.17 -1.37
C LEU A 190 -3.59 -13.19 -2.20
N ARG A 191 -4.73 -13.15 -1.52
CA ARG A 191 -6.05 -13.21 -2.16
C ARG A 191 -6.95 -12.11 -1.65
N HIS A 192 -7.43 -11.30 -2.57
CA HIS A 192 -8.45 -10.29 -2.31
C HIS A 192 -9.87 -10.85 -2.51
N ARG A 193 -10.84 -10.10 -2.01
CA ARG A 193 -12.25 -10.35 -2.31
C ARG A 193 -12.46 -10.31 -3.83
N PRO A 194 -13.10 -11.31 -4.46
CA PRO A 194 -13.47 -11.27 -5.86
C PRO A 194 -14.40 -10.07 -6.11
N THR A 195 -13.91 -9.06 -6.84
CA THR A 195 -14.75 -7.92 -7.25
C THR A 195 -15.72 -8.38 -8.33
N GLY A 196 -17.04 -8.23 -8.07
CA GLY A 196 -18.10 -8.60 -8.98
C GLY A 196 -17.98 -7.95 -10.36
N ARG A 197 -18.51 -8.61 -11.39
CA ARG A 197 -18.55 -8.16 -12.79
C ARG A 197 -19.73 -7.23 -13.11
N ASP A 198 -20.16 -6.36 -12.19
CA ASP A 198 -21.35 -5.52 -12.34
C ASP A 198 -21.08 -4.24 -13.13
N LEU A 199 -22.15 -3.61 -13.65
CA LEU A 199 -22.11 -2.30 -14.30
C LEU A 199 -21.47 -1.21 -13.40
N ARG A 200 -21.60 -1.33 -12.07
CA ARG A 200 -20.86 -0.51 -11.09
C ARG A 200 -19.34 -0.69 -11.20
N GLY A 201 -18.88 -1.89 -11.54
CA GLY A 201 -17.46 -2.19 -11.82
C GLY A 201 -16.93 -1.47 -13.06
N PHE A 202 -17.77 -1.15 -14.08
CA PHE A 202 -17.34 -0.40 -15.27
C PHE A 202 -17.17 1.10 -14.98
N ALA A 203 -18.10 1.72 -14.26
CA ALA A 203 -17.98 3.12 -13.84
C ALA A 203 -16.79 3.29 -12.86
N HIS A 204 -16.57 2.30 -11.98
CA HIS A 204 -15.44 2.25 -11.06
C HIS A 204 -14.11 2.14 -11.81
N ARG A 205 -14.03 1.35 -12.88
CA ARG A 205 -12.82 1.23 -13.74
C ARG A 205 -12.49 2.52 -14.50
N GLY A 206 -13.47 3.26 -14.96
CA GLY A 206 -13.26 4.58 -15.57
C GLY A 206 -12.64 5.59 -14.58
N SER A 207 -13.11 5.59 -13.34
CA SER A 207 -12.56 6.44 -12.27
C SER A 207 -11.13 6.03 -11.86
N GLN A 208 -10.76 4.74 -12.02
CA GLN A 208 -9.41 4.24 -11.77
C GLN A 208 -8.38 4.84 -12.74
N GLY A 209 -8.67 4.83 -14.05
CA GLY A 209 -7.78 5.42 -15.06
C GLY A 209 -7.55 6.93 -14.85
N ILE A 210 -8.61 7.67 -14.51
CA ILE A 210 -8.51 9.11 -14.19
C ILE A 210 -7.69 9.33 -12.92
N GLY A 211 -7.86 8.48 -11.91
CA GLY A 211 -7.09 8.55 -10.65
C GLY A 211 -5.58 8.37 -10.89
N ILE A 212 -5.20 7.39 -11.71
CA ILE A 212 -3.80 7.15 -12.08
C ILE A 212 -3.23 8.35 -12.85
N LEU A 213 -3.93 8.87 -13.85
CA LEU A 213 -3.49 10.05 -14.59
C LEU A 213 -3.28 11.26 -13.67
N ARG A 214 -4.22 11.55 -12.78
CA ARG A 214 -4.08 12.64 -11.79
C ARG A 214 -2.89 12.47 -10.85
N ALA A 215 -2.57 11.24 -10.46
CA ALA A 215 -1.43 10.94 -9.63
C ALA A 215 -0.09 11.07 -10.38
N VAL A 216 -0.07 10.75 -11.67
CA VAL A 216 1.14 10.69 -12.51
C VAL A 216 1.45 12.04 -13.17
N VAL A 217 0.43 12.84 -13.54
CA VAL A 217 0.64 14.15 -14.21
C VAL A 217 1.64 15.08 -13.47
N PRO A 218 1.59 15.25 -12.14
CA PRO A 218 2.59 16.05 -11.43
C PRO A 218 4.01 15.48 -11.55
N ARG A 219 4.13 14.16 -11.80
CA ARG A 219 5.39 13.41 -11.90
C ARG A 219 5.99 13.38 -13.31
N ILE A 220 5.28 13.87 -14.32
CA ILE A 220 5.79 14.00 -15.70
C ILE A 220 6.94 15.02 -15.76
N ARG A 221 6.91 16.03 -14.90
CA ARG A 221 8.01 17.00 -14.82
C ARG A 221 9.07 16.49 -13.84
N PRO A 222 10.36 16.46 -14.22
CA PRO A 222 11.42 16.12 -13.26
C PRO A 222 11.36 17.15 -12.13
N SER A 223 11.28 16.68 -10.87
CA SER A 223 11.43 17.57 -9.73
C SER A 223 12.82 18.18 -9.79
N ARG A 224 12.95 19.50 -10.00
CA ARG A 224 14.17 20.22 -9.74
C ARG A 224 14.38 20.23 -8.22
N ARG A 225 15.02 19.19 -7.68
CA ARG A 225 15.68 19.33 -6.39
C ARG A 225 16.90 20.17 -6.66
N THR A 226 16.90 21.42 -6.24
CA THR A 226 18.10 22.22 -6.05
C THR A 226 19.01 21.45 -5.08
N PRO A 227 20.28 21.20 -5.41
CA PRO A 227 21.25 20.75 -4.42
C PRO A 227 21.25 21.81 -3.31
N SER A 228 21.00 21.42 -2.07
CA SER A 228 21.32 22.25 -0.92
C SER A 228 22.81 22.48 -0.97
N GLU A 229 23.23 23.73 -1.19
CA GLU A 229 24.58 24.19 -0.97
C GLU A 229 24.95 23.86 0.47
N GLU A 230 25.86 22.92 0.62
CA GLU A 230 26.59 22.76 1.89
C GLU A 230 27.51 23.98 2.07
N PRO A 231 27.54 24.56 3.27
CA PRO A 231 28.56 25.52 3.64
C PRO A 231 29.90 24.88 3.97
#